data_1db3851e061ae18f73b87dd43abe2a2d
#
_entry.id   1db3851e061ae18f73b87dd43abe2a2d
#
_cell.length_a   1.000
_cell.length_b   1.000
_cell.length_c   1.000
_cell.angle_alpha   90.00
_cell.angle_beta   90.00
_cell.angle_gamma   90.00
#
_symmetry.space_group_name_H-M   'P 1'
#
loop_
_entity.id
_entity.type
_entity.pdbx_description
1 polymer ?
#
loop_
_entity_poly.entity_id
_entity_poly.type
_entity_poly.pdbx_seq_one_letter_code
_entity_poly.pdbx_strand_id
1 'polypeptide(L)'
;MFRDRRQRAAAFLAAGLLLLAGSVRASAQERRNRIRVVAYAIDAEVSPNTQSLSAKATVQFVPLDDNSTAATFELNNALNVSRVVDAAGKQIPASRNQQDFTVRLNFEAPLAKGRPVSVTFYYDGRLSGQEDSPVYGIKFAAIHPDFAFLMYPARWFPVSGYTTDRFAANVRVTVPMGYTVVASGLETRTTTGDKTAYEFKFERPSFPGSFAVVKGNPVKVQSEGVTTSLYFRGAEAGMAQHYGEETGKEMSYFTGMFGLDDRQIGVWR
;
A
#
# COMPACT_ATOMS: atom_id res chain seq x y z
N MET A 1 -63.80 -27.23 -2.64
CA MET A 1 -63.02 -26.55 -3.67
C MET A 1 -62.58 -25.11 -3.29
N PHE A 2 -62.95 -24.59 -2.11
CA PHE A 2 -62.60 -23.19 -1.69
C PHE A 2 -61.44 -23.11 -0.65
N ARG A 3 -61.02 -24.23 -0.09
CA ARG A 3 -59.98 -24.25 0.97
C ARG A 3 -58.54 -24.15 0.40
N ASP A 4 -58.35 -24.59 -0.82
CA ASP A 4 -57.03 -24.68 -1.47
C ASP A 4 -56.53 -23.31 -2.01
N ARG A 5 -57.43 -22.42 -2.37
CA ARG A 5 -57.07 -21.06 -2.86
C ARG A 5 -56.54 -20.13 -1.76
N ARG A 6 -57.04 -20.29 -0.50
CA ARG A 6 -56.58 -19.45 0.63
C ARG A 6 -55.19 -19.88 1.11
N GLN A 7 -54.85 -21.18 1.02
CA GLN A 7 -53.53 -21.66 1.38
C GLN A 7 -52.47 -21.26 0.37
N ARG A 8 -52.80 -21.23 -0.92
CA ARG A 8 -51.87 -20.73 -1.97
C ARG A 8 -51.63 -19.22 -1.89
N ALA A 9 -52.66 -18.43 -1.59
CA ALA A 9 -52.52 -16.99 -1.39
C ALA A 9 -51.66 -16.65 -0.15
N ALA A 10 -51.78 -17.40 0.94
CA ALA A 10 -50.95 -17.22 2.13
C ALA A 10 -49.46 -17.58 1.88
N ALA A 11 -49.21 -18.63 1.07
CA ALA A 11 -47.86 -19.03 0.68
C ALA A 11 -47.16 -18.00 -0.19
N PHE A 12 -47.86 -17.36 -1.12
CA PHE A 12 -47.29 -16.28 -1.96
C PHE A 12 -47.04 -14.97 -1.18
N LEU A 13 -47.87 -14.66 -0.17
CA LEU A 13 -47.65 -13.50 0.71
C LEU A 13 -46.44 -13.74 1.64
N ALA A 14 -46.25 -14.94 2.16
CA ALA A 14 -45.10 -15.29 2.99
C ALA A 14 -43.78 -15.30 2.18
N ALA A 15 -43.79 -15.78 0.93
CA ALA A 15 -42.64 -15.77 0.04
C ALA A 15 -42.28 -14.34 -0.39
N GLY A 16 -43.28 -13.47 -0.62
CA GLY A 16 -43.05 -12.06 -0.93
C GLY A 16 -42.42 -11.26 0.24
N LEU A 17 -42.85 -11.55 1.48
CA LEU A 17 -42.28 -10.94 2.70
C LEU A 17 -40.86 -11.40 2.96
N LEU A 18 -40.51 -12.65 2.68
CA LEU A 18 -39.14 -13.18 2.81
C LEU A 18 -38.16 -12.58 1.77
N LEU A 19 -38.62 -12.31 0.54
CA LEU A 19 -37.85 -11.64 -0.50
C LEU A 19 -37.61 -10.17 -0.18
N LEU A 20 -38.57 -9.46 0.42
CA LEU A 20 -38.42 -8.08 0.87
C LEU A 20 -37.47 -7.96 2.08
N ALA A 21 -37.47 -8.91 3.00
CA ALA A 21 -36.56 -8.94 4.15
C ALA A 21 -35.11 -9.25 3.75
N GLY A 22 -34.90 -10.02 2.67
CA GLY A 22 -33.58 -10.30 2.09
C GLY A 22 -32.93 -9.08 1.44
N SER A 23 -33.72 -8.25 0.74
CA SER A 23 -33.20 -7.07 0.05
C SER A 23 -32.83 -5.92 1.00
N VAL A 24 -33.43 -5.82 2.18
CA VAL A 24 -33.09 -4.81 3.19
C VAL A 24 -31.76 -5.15 3.88
N ARG A 25 -31.39 -6.43 4.02
CA ARG A 25 -30.09 -6.83 4.60
C ARG A 25 -28.91 -6.61 3.65
N ALA A 26 -29.11 -6.75 2.35
CA ALA A 26 -28.06 -6.51 1.36
C ALA A 26 -27.65 -5.01 1.30
N SER A 27 -28.58 -4.08 1.54
CA SER A 27 -28.29 -2.65 1.52
C SER A 27 -27.60 -2.11 2.78
N ALA A 28 -27.63 -2.86 3.89
CA ALA A 28 -26.97 -2.45 5.15
C ALA A 28 -25.46 -2.76 5.17
N GLN A 29 -24.97 -3.58 4.26
CA GLN A 29 -23.57 -4.04 4.26
C GLN A 29 -22.63 -3.14 3.48
N GLU A 30 -23.12 -2.15 2.75
CA GLU A 30 -22.33 -1.32 1.82
C GLU A 30 -22.10 0.14 2.21
N ARG A 31 -22.47 0.59 3.38
CA ARG A 31 -22.02 1.91 3.86
C ARG A 31 -20.65 1.81 4.51
N ARG A 32 -19.64 1.43 3.73
CA ARG A 32 -18.26 1.75 4.11
C ARG A 32 -18.17 3.28 4.13
N ASN A 33 -17.85 3.85 5.29
CA ASN A 33 -17.59 5.29 5.40
C ASN A 33 -16.51 5.65 4.39
N ARG A 34 -16.86 6.40 3.36
CA ARG A 34 -15.97 6.73 2.27
C ARG A 34 -15.00 7.81 2.73
N ILE A 35 -13.74 7.54 2.52
CA ILE A 35 -12.66 8.51 2.73
C ILE A 35 -11.83 8.62 1.45
N ARG A 36 -11.16 9.74 1.25
CA ARG A 36 -10.16 9.93 0.21
C ARG A 36 -8.83 10.27 0.86
N VAL A 37 -7.85 9.43 0.63
CA VAL A 37 -6.48 9.68 1.10
C VAL A 37 -5.83 10.74 0.21
N VAL A 38 -5.12 11.68 0.84
CA VAL A 38 -4.44 12.80 0.15
C VAL A 38 -2.92 12.76 0.31
N ALA A 39 -2.42 12.27 1.45
CA ALA A 39 -0.97 12.20 1.67
C ALA A 39 -0.58 11.14 2.70
N TYR A 40 0.66 10.69 2.59
CA TYR A 40 1.34 9.84 3.57
C TYR A 40 2.68 10.43 4.00
N ALA A 41 3.02 10.23 5.28
CA ALA A 41 4.39 10.26 5.78
C ALA A 41 4.67 8.91 6.44
N ILE A 42 5.56 8.12 5.86
CA ILE A 42 5.87 6.76 6.30
C ILE A 42 7.33 6.73 6.75
N ASP A 43 7.58 6.18 7.94
CA ASP A 43 8.90 5.87 8.46
C ASP A 43 8.92 4.37 8.78
N ALA A 44 9.70 3.62 8.03
CA ALA A 44 9.76 2.16 8.09
C ALA A 44 11.20 1.67 8.30
N GLU A 45 11.37 0.70 9.16
CA GLU A 45 12.61 -0.04 9.31
C GLU A 45 12.42 -1.46 8.79
N VAL A 46 13.25 -1.86 7.82
CA VAL A 46 13.29 -3.20 7.26
C VAL A 46 14.48 -3.93 7.81
N SER A 47 14.23 -5.06 8.46
CA SER A 47 15.27 -5.94 9.04
C SER A 47 15.35 -7.26 8.27
N PRO A 48 16.24 -7.38 7.26
CA PRO A 48 16.32 -8.57 6.41
C PRO A 48 16.64 -9.86 7.20
N ASN A 49 17.50 -9.79 8.20
CA ASN A 49 17.88 -10.95 8.99
C ASN A 49 16.73 -11.57 9.79
N THR A 50 15.79 -10.77 10.26
CA THR A 50 14.60 -11.21 11.00
C THR A 50 13.37 -11.28 10.11
N GLN A 51 13.49 -10.91 8.85
CA GLN A 51 12.40 -10.86 7.87
C GLN A 51 11.24 -9.97 8.35
N SER A 52 11.55 -8.89 9.05
CA SER A 52 10.56 -8.06 9.71
C SER A 52 10.55 -6.62 9.21
N LEU A 53 9.37 -6.02 9.35
CA LEU A 53 9.08 -4.61 9.12
C LEU A 53 8.54 -4.02 10.42
N SER A 54 9.05 -2.86 10.81
CA SER A 54 8.46 -2.01 11.83
C SER A 54 8.24 -0.63 11.23
N ALA A 55 7.06 -0.06 11.41
CA ALA A 55 6.75 1.19 10.74
C ALA A 55 5.80 2.09 11.52
N LYS A 56 5.93 3.38 11.22
CA LYS A 56 5.02 4.45 11.60
C LYS A 56 4.50 5.10 10.32
N ALA A 57 3.19 5.03 10.09
CA ALA A 57 2.57 5.64 8.92
C ALA A 57 1.55 6.70 9.35
N THR A 58 1.81 7.95 9.03
CA THR A 58 0.85 9.05 9.17
C THR A 58 0.08 9.18 7.87
N VAL A 59 -1.24 9.07 7.96
CA VAL A 59 -2.17 9.15 6.84
C VAL A 59 -2.99 10.41 6.98
N GLN A 60 -3.01 11.22 5.94
CA GLN A 60 -3.93 12.34 5.83
C GLN A 60 -5.05 11.98 4.85
N PHE A 61 -6.29 12.07 5.31
CA PHE A 61 -7.45 11.76 4.50
C PHE A 61 -8.59 12.75 4.69
N VAL A 62 -9.54 12.74 3.78
CA VAL A 62 -10.74 13.59 3.80
C VAL A 62 -11.97 12.69 3.84
N PRO A 63 -12.86 12.83 4.84
CA PRO A 63 -14.15 12.16 4.86
C PRO A 63 -15.04 12.66 3.71
N LEU A 64 -15.69 11.74 3.00
CA LEU A 64 -16.58 12.05 1.87
C LEU A 64 -18.06 12.05 2.25
N ASP A 65 -18.39 11.52 3.42
CA ASP A 65 -19.73 11.45 3.96
C ASP A 65 -19.85 12.31 5.23
N ASP A 66 -21.04 12.89 5.44
CA ASP A 66 -21.34 13.61 6.66
C ASP A 66 -21.54 12.66 7.84
N ASN A 67 -21.22 13.11 9.04
CA ASN A 67 -21.42 12.39 10.30
C ASN A 67 -20.74 11.01 10.35
N SER A 68 -19.65 10.81 9.61
CA SER A 68 -18.87 9.59 9.67
C SER A 68 -18.12 9.49 11.01
N THR A 69 -18.35 8.42 11.76
CA THR A 69 -17.64 8.12 13.01
C THR A 69 -16.57 7.06 12.85
N ALA A 70 -16.29 6.63 11.63
CA ALA A 70 -15.27 5.61 11.38
C ALA A 70 -14.52 5.85 10.08
N ALA A 71 -13.31 5.31 10.00
CA ALA A 71 -12.51 5.19 8.79
C ALA A 71 -11.93 3.77 8.70
N THR A 72 -11.89 3.20 7.50
CA THR A 72 -11.37 1.84 7.29
C THR A 72 -10.20 1.88 6.34
N PHE A 73 -9.12 1.22 6.73
CA PHE A 73 -7.91 1.07 5.95
C PHE A 73 -7.61 -0.41 5.74
N GLU A 74 -7.00 -0.73 4.61
CA GLU A 74 -6.50 -2.06 4.33
C GLU A 74 -5.04 -2.16 4.74
N LEU A 75 -4.67 -3.23 5.43
CA LEU A 75 -3.31 -3.51 5.89
C LEU A 75 -3.08 -5.01 5.89
N ASN A 76 -1.91 -5.47 5.46
CA ASN A 76 -1.54 -6.87 5.46
C ASN A 76 -1.74 -7.51 6.85
N ASN A 77 -2.31 -8.71 6.89
CA ASN A 77 -2.62 -9.40 8.15
C ASN A 77 -1.38 -9.81 8.95
N ALA A 78 -0.22 -9.94 8.28
CA ALA A 78 1.06 -10.20 8.94
C ALA A 78 1.57 -8.99 9.75
N LEU A 79 0.98 -7.80 9.56
CA LEU A 79 1.36 -6.58 10.25
C LEU A 79 0.38 -6.28 11.39
N ASN A 80 0.88 -6.36 12.61
CA ASN A 80 0.12 -6.09 13.82
C ASN A 80 0.11 -4.59 14.13
N VAL A 81 -1.08 -3.99 14.26
CA VAL A 81 -1.23 -2.60 14.68
C VAL A 81 -1.19 -2.52 16.20
N SER A 82 -0.14 -1.95 16.74
CA SER A 82 0.01 -1.77 18.19
C SER A 82 -0.82 -0.60 18.73
N ARG A 83 -0.93 0.48 17.95
CA ARG A 83 -1.77 1.64 18.29
C ARG A 83 -2.02 2.52 17.07
N VAL A 84 -3.09 3.31 17.16
CA VAL A 84 -3.38 4.42 16.25
C VAL A 84 -3.63 5.67 17.06
N VAL A 85 -3.09 6.80 16.64
CA VAL A 85 -3.28 8.08 17.33
C VAL A 85 -3.72 9.17 16.34
N ASP A 86 -4.42 10.18 16.86
CA ASP A 86 -4.73 11.40 16.11
C ASP A 86 -3.54 12.39 16.08
N ALA A 87 -3.75 13.55 15.48
CA ALA A 87 -2.73 14.60 15.38
C ALA A 87 -2.29 15.17 16.76
N ALA A 88 -3.12 15.05 17.78
CA ALA A 88 -2.81 15.47 19.15
C ALA A 88 -2.12 14.36 19.97
N GLY A 89 -1.95 13.17 19.39
CA GLY A 89 -1.38 12.00 20.07
C GLY A 89 -2.40 11.19 20.88
N LYS A 90 -3.70 11.54 20.85
CA LYS A 90 -4.75 10.79 21.51
C LYS A 90 -4.99 9.47 20.77
N GLN A 91 -5.09 8.38 21.53
CA GLN A 91 -5.34 7.06 20.97
C GLN A 91 -6.74 6.96 20.37
N ILE A 92 -6.81 6.38 19.17
CA ILE A 92 -8.05 6.07 18.45
C ILE A 92 -8.28 4.57 18.54
N PRO A 93 -9.46 4.11 19.03
CA PRO A 93 -9.81 2.69 19.01
C PRO A 93 -9.79 2.13 17.61
N ALA A 94 -9.05 1.02 17.43
CA ALA A 94 -8.90 0.34 16.16
C ALA A 94 -9.28 -1.13 16.30
N SER A 95 -9.99 -1.67 15.31
CA SER A 95 -10.37 -3.08 15.24
C SER A 95 -9.93 -3.68 13.92
N ARG A 96 -9.38 -4.93 13.99
CA ARG A 96 -8.91 -5.68 12.82
C ARG A 96 -10.00 -6.64 12.33
N ASN A 97 -10.26 -6.64 11.02
CA ASN A 97 -10.95 -7.73 10.34
C ASN A 97 -9.94 -8.43 9.42
N GLN A 98 -9.58 -9.66 9.76
CA GLN A 98 -8.60 -10.44 9.00
C GLN A 98 -9.17 -10.94 7.66
N GLN A 99 -10.46 -11.22 7.56
CA GLN A 99 -11.09 -11.72 6.32
C GLN A 99 -10.97 -10.70 5.19
N ASP A 100 -11.09 -9.40 5.53
CA ASP A 100 -11.06 -8.31 4.56
C ASP A 100 -9.71 -7.58 4.53
N PHE A 101 -8.71 -8.02 5.29
CA PHE A 101 -7.43 -7.31 5.47
C PHE A 101 -7.61 -5.87 5.99
N THR A 102 -8.65 -5.58 6.77
CA THR A 102 -8.96 -4.20 7.15
C THR A 102 -8.68 -3.89 8.61
N VAL A 103 -8.37 -2.62 8.87
CA VAL A 103 -8.31 -1.98 10.18
C VAL A 103 -9.31 -0.85 10.19
N ARG A 104 -10.32 -0.96 11.03
CA ARG A 104 -11.37 0.05 11.22
C ARG A 104 -11.02 0.92 12.43
N LEU A 105 -10.98 2.21 12.22
CA LEU A 105 -10.83 3.23 13.25
C LEU A 105 -12.21 3.73 13.67
N ASN A 106 -12.43 3.93 14.98
CA ASN A 106 -13.67 4.47 15.51
C ASN A 106 -13.39 5.79 16.24
N PHE A 107 -14.00 6.86 15.76
CA PHE A 107 -13.83 8.22 16.31
C PHE A 107 -14.93 8.52 17.32
N GLU A 108 -14.60 9.18 18.41
CA GLU A 108 -15.55 9.57 19.46
C GLU A 108 -16.56 10.61 18.97
N ALA A 109 -16.10 11.51 18.08
CA ALA A 109 -16.93 12.54 17.46
C ALA A 109 -17.03 12.31 15.94
N PRO A 110 -18.16 12.69 15.33
CA PRO A 110 -18.31 12.64 13.88
C PRO A 110 -17.25 13.47 13.16
N LEU A 111 -16.67 12.89 12.12
CA LEU A 111 -15.74 13.55 11.21
C LEU A 111 -16.52 14.51 10.30
N ALA A 112 -16.02 15.72 10.13
CA ALA A 112 -16.63 16.69 9.25
C ALA A 112 -16.25 16.40 7.80
N LYS A 113 -17.27 16.27 6.92
CA LYS A 113 -17.08 16.08 5.48
C LYS A 113 -16.19 17.17 4.90
N GLY A 114 -15.27 16.77 4.03
CA GLY A 114 -14.36 17.66 3.34
C GLY A 114 -13.23 18.24 4.21
N ARG A 115 -13.20 18.00 5.52
CA ARG A 115 -12.11 18.47 6.38
C ARG A 115 -11.00 17.41 6.50
N PRO A 116 -9.73 17.79 6.26
CA PRO A 116 -8.61 16.87 6.41
C PRO A 116 -8.50 16.34 7.86
N VAL A 117 -8.28 15.04 7.97
CA VAL A 117 -8.01 14.32 9.22
C VAL A 117 -6.67 13.64 9.09
N SER A 118 -5.85 13.69 10.13
CA SER A 118 -4.55 13.03 10.19
C SER A 118 -4.54 11.98 11.30
N VAL A 119 -4.12 10.77 10.97
CA VAL A 119 -3.96 9.68 11.93
C VAL A 119 -2.62 9.00 11.73
N THR A 120 -2.03 8.50 12.81
CA THR A 120 -0.75 7.80 12.76
C THR A 120 -0.90 6.38 13.27
N PHE A 121 -0.59 5.42 12.41
CA PHE A 121 -0.52 4.00 12.73
C PHE A 121 0.90 3.64 13.17
N TYR A 122 1.01 2.82 14.22
CA TYR A 122 2.23 2.14 14.62
C TYR A 122 2.01 0.64 14.47
N TYR A 123 2.85 -0.01 13.71
CA TYR A 123 2.67 -1.42 13.38
C TYR A 123 4.01 -2.09 13.07
N ASP A 124 4.02 -3.39 13.25
CA ASP A 124 5.17 -4.24 12.96
C ASP A 124 4.72 -5.66 12.58
N GLY A 125 5.61 -6.41 11.97
CA GLY A 125 5.34 -7.80 11.66
C GLY A 125 6.42 -8.44 10.81
N ARG A 126 6.25 -9.73 10.55
CA ARG A 126 7.13 -10.52 9.71
C ARG A 126 6.52 -10.69 8.32
N LEU A 127 7.32 -10.44 7.30
CA LEU A 127 6.94 -10.58 5.89
C LEU A 127 7.93 -11.53 5.20
N SER A 128 7.83 -12.83 5.51
CA SER A 128 8.75 -13.86 4.98
C SER A 128 8.38 -14.32 3.55
N GLY A 129 7.24 -13.86 3.02
CA GLY A 129 6.67 -14.32 1.76
C GLY A 129 5.80 -15.57 1.90
N GLN A 130 5.56 -16.05 3.13
CA GLN A 130 4.64 -17.15 3.42
C GLN A 130 3.24 -16.66 3.83
N GLU A 131 3.14 -15.38 4.15
CA GLU A 131 1.91 -14.75 4.63
C GLU A 131 0.86 -14.65 3.51
N ASP A 132 -0.41 -14.54 3.92
CA ASP A 132 -1.52 -14.35 3.00
C ASP A 132 -1.32 -13.11 2.13
N SER A 133 -1.62 -13.27 0.86
CA SER A 133 -1.56 -12.18 -0.11
C SER A 133 -2.98 -11.70 -0.43
N PRO A 134 -3.18 -10.39 -0.65
CA PRO A 134 -4.44 -9.85 -1.13
C PRO A 134 -4.92 -10.45 -2.46
N VAL A 135 -3.99 -11.02 -3.24
CA VAL A 135 -4.27 -11.72 -4.48
C VAL A 135 -3.72 -13.13 -4.38
N TYR A 136 -4.60 -14.11 -4.53
CA TYR A 136 -4.25 -15.53 -4.44
C TYR A 136 -3.11 -15.90 -5.40
N GLY A 137 -2.13 -16.62 -4.88
CA GLY A 137 -0.98 -17.11 -5.66
C GLY A 137 0.08 -16.07 -6.03
N ILE A 138 -0.14 -14.77 -5.75
CA ILE A 138 0.82 -13.72 -6.08
C ILE A 138 1.39 -13.12 -4.78
N LYS A 139 2.70 -13.11 -4.64
CA LYS A 139 3.40 -12.49 -3.52
C LYS A 139 3.80 -11.06 -3.87
N PHE A 140 3.29 -10.09 -3.13
CA PHE A 140 3.60 -8.66 -3.33
C PHE A 140 4.58 -8.11 -2.30
N ALA A 141 4.88 -8.85 -1.24
CA ALA A 141 5.91 -8.50 -0.28
C ALA A 141 6.62 -9.75 0.20
N ALA A 142 7.94 -9.66 0.33
CA ALA A 142 8.76 -10.61 1.07
C ALA A 142 10.05 -9.92 1.50
N ILE A 143 10.51 -10.25 2.70
CA ILE A 143 11.79 -9.81 3.24
C ILE A 143 12.64 -11.05 3.44
N HIS A 144 13.74 -11.14 2.69
CA HIS A 144 14.74 -12.20 2.78
C HIS A 144 16.08 -11.61 3.19
N PRO A 145 17.04 -12.45 3.66
CA PRO A 145 18.35 -11.95 4.11
C PRO A 145 19.14 -11.18 3.06
N ASP A 146 18.98 -11.50 1.77
CA ASP A 146 19.76 -10.87 0.70
C ASP A 146 18.97 -9.85 -0.11
N PHE A 147 17.64 -9.87 -0.03
CA PHE A 147 16.77 -8.94 -0.74
C PHE A 147 15.41 -8.83 -0.05
N ALA A 148 14.73 -7.73 -0.28
CA ALA A 148 13.31 -7.60 0.03
C ALA A 148 12.60 -6.84 -1.08
N PHE A 149 11.30 -7.09 -1.21
CA PHE A 149 10.42 -6.26 -2.01
C PHE A 149 9.14 -6.00 -1.23
N LEU A 150 8.73 -4.76 -1.26
CA LEU A 150 7.49 -4.26 -0.66
C LEU A 150 6.77 -3.51 -1.78
N MET A 151 5.82 -4.16 -2.43
CA MET A 151 5.04 -3.53 -3.49
C MET A 151 3.78 -2.88 -2.91
N TYR A 152 3.32 -1.80 -3.50
CA TYR A 152 2.07 -1.14 -3.11
C TYR A 152 0.90 -2.14 -2.94
N PRO A 153 0.68 -3.12 -3.85
CA PRO A 153 -0.35 -4.14 -3.68
C PRO A 153 -0.23 -5.02 -2.44
N ALA A 154 0.91 -5.10 -1.80
CA ALA A 154 1.07 -5.88 -0.56
C ALA A 154 0.33 -5.29 0.64
N ARG A 155 -0.15 -4.06 0.56
CA ARG A 155 -0.74 -3.34 1.70
C ARG A 155 0.20 -3.35 2.91
N TRP A 156 1.48 -3.11 2.67
CA TRP A 156 2.48 -3.07 3.73
C TRP A 156 2.41 -1.80 4.58
N PHE A 157 1.60 -0.85 4.18
CA PHE A 157 1.17 0.32 4.95
C PHE A 157 -0.36 0.49 4.83
N PRO A 158 -1.01 1.23 5.74
CA PRO A 158 -2.46 1.39 5.70
C PRO A 158 -2.91 2.09 4.44
N VAL A 159 -3.70 1.43 3.58
CA VAL A 159 -4.24 1.99 2.34
C VAL A 159 -5.75 2.06 2.38
N SER A 160 -6.34 2.98 1.62
CA SER A 160 -7.78 3.07 1.42
C SER A 160 -8.05 3.34 -0.05
N GLY A 161 -9.06 2.67 -0.60
CA GLY A 161 -9.41 2.85 -2.00
C GLY A 161 -8.29 2.42 -2.95
N TYR A 162 -7.79 1.24 -2.77
CA TYR A 162 -6.64 0.58 -3.40
C TYR A 162 -6.26 0.98 -4.84
N THR A 163 -7.22 1.35 -5.68
CA THR A 163 -6.99 1.74 -7.07
C THR A 163 -7.55 3.12 -7.41
N THR A 164 -8.18 3.79 -6.47
CA THR A 164 -8.95 5.03 -6.74
C THR A 164 -8.21 6.29 -6.31
N ASP A 165 -7.52 6.24 -5.18
CA ASP A 165 -6.87 7.42 -4.63
C ASP A 165 -5.43 7.54 -5.12
N ARG A 166 -5.10 8.72 -5.64
CA ARG A 166 -3.72 9.13 -5.88
C ARG A 166 -3.31 10.10 -4.80
N PHE A 167 -2.13 9.91 -4.24
CA PHE A 167 -1.67 10.65 -3.07
C PHE A 167 -0.20 11.06 -3.20
N ALA A 168 0.17 12.14 -2.51
CA ALA A 168 1.56 12.50 -2.28
C ALA A 168 2.13 11.68 -1.12
N ALA A 169 3.42 11.41 -1.12
CA ALA A 169 4.04 10.66 -0.04
C ALA A 169 5.48 11.10 0.22
N ASN A 170 5.85 11.11 1.50
CA ASN A 170 7.23 11.07 1.95
C ASN A 170 7.45 9.72 2.63
N VAL A 171 8.36 8.93 2.10
CA VAL A 171 8.64 7.58 2.61
C VAL A 171 10.09 7.47 2.98
N ARG A 172 10.35 7.20 4.25
CA ARG A 172 11.67 6.88 4.78
C ARG A 172 11.75 5.38 5.02
N VAL A 173 12.76 4.74 4.45
CA VAL A 173 13.04 3.32 4.66
C VAL A 173 14.46 3.19 5.23
N THR A 174 14.55 2.68 6.44
CA THR A 174 15.81 2.43 7.13
C THR A 174 16.17 0.95 7.01
N VAL A 175 17.42 0.68 6.63
CA VAL A 175 17.97 -0.67 6.47
C VAL A 175 19.34 -0.77 7.14
N PRO A 176 19.83 -1.97 7.49
CA PRO A 176 21.21 -2.15 7.92
C PRO A 176 22.20 -1.70 6.86
N MET A 177 23.38 -1.28 7.30
CA MET A 177 24.47 -0.92 6.37
C MET A 177 24.80 -2.10 5.44
N GLY A 178 25.11 -1.80 4.17
CA GLY A 178 25.36 -2.81 3.13
C GLY A 178 24.14 -3.17 2.30
N TYR A 179 22.96 -2.62 2.64
CA TYR A 179 21.76 -2.72 1.81
C TYR A 179 21.48 -1.38 1.11
N THR A 180 20.93 -1.48 -0.07
CA THR A 180 20.42 -0.34 -0.86
C THR A 180 18.92 -0.47 -1.01
N VAL A 181 18.21 0.66 -0.83
CA VAL A 181 16.77 0.74 -1.11
C VAL A 181 16.58 1.37 -2.49
N VAL A 182 15.76 0.76 -3.31
CA VAL A 182 15.45 1.23 -4.66
C VAL A 182 13.95 1.49 -4.76
N ALA A 183 13.59 2.67 -5.20
CA ALA A 183 12.22 3.07 -5.45
C ALA A 183 12.19 4.19 -6.50
N SER A 184 10.98 4.57 -6.93
CA SER A 184 10.78 5.81 -7.68
C SER A 184 10.71 7.02 -6.72
N GLY A 185 10.86 8.23 -7.26
CA GLY A 185 10.83 9.49 -6.50
C GLY A 185 12.20 10.12 -6.30
N LEU A 186 12.21 11.30 -5.68
CA LEU A 186 13.45 12.01 -5.35
C LEU A 186 14.07 11.36 -4.11
N GLU A 187 15.27 10.79 -4.28
CA GLU A 187 15.98 10.06 -3.24
C GLU A 187 16.98 10.98 -2.51
N THR A 188 16.97 10.89 -1.20
CA THR A 188 18.09 11.31 -0.34
C THR A 188 18.44 10.17 0.61
N ARG A 189 19.70 10.11 1.06
CA ARG A 189 20.15 9.07 2.00
C ARG A 189 21.01 9.64 3.10
N THR A 190 20.87 9.07 4.29
CA THR A 190 21.67 9.41 5.46
C THR A 190 22.09 8.14 6.19
N THR A 191 23.40 7.97 6.45
CA THR A 191 23.91 6.85 7.23
C THR A 191 24.21 7.30 8.65
N THR A 192 23.73 6.54 9.63
CA THR A 192 23.97 6.80 11.04
C THR A 192 24.26 5.45 11.74
N GLY A 193 25.46 5.30 12.28
CA GLY A 193 25.91 4.05 12.87
C GLY A 193 25.93 2.92 11.85
N ASP A 194 25.25 1.83 12.17
CA ASP A 194 25.13 0.62 11.36
C ASP A 194 23.90 0.59 10.44
N LYS A 195 23.20 1.72 10.29
CA LYS A 195 21.97 1.84 9.48
C LYS A 195 22.08 2.95 8.45
N THR A 196 21.40 2.75 7.33
CA THR A 196 21.20 3.77 6.30
C THR A 196 19.71 4.01 6.11
N ALA A 197 19.28 5.26 6.20
CA ALA A 197 17.94 5.72 5.89
C ALA A 197 17.91 6.29 4.48
N TYR A 198 16.96 5.84 3.69
CA TYR A 198 16.64 6.33 2.35
C TYR A 198 15.30 7.05 2.43
N GLU A 199 15.28 8.30 1.99
CA GLU A 199 14.06 9.10 1.95
C GLU A 199 13.65 9.34 0.50
N PHE A 200 12.41 9.00 0.18
CA PHE A 200 11.82 9.16 -1.15
C PHE A 200 10.66 10.14 -1.08
N LYS A 201 10.75 11.19 -1.88
CA LYS A 201 9.72 12.22 -1.95
C LYS A 201 8.93 12.10 -3.25
N PHE A 202 7.63 11.91 -3.09
CA PHE A 202 6.65 11.81 -4.18
C PHE A 202 5.74 13.04 -4.11
N GLU A 203 6.11 14.10 -4.82
CA GLU A 203 5.38 15.39 -4.77
C GLU A 203 4.11 15.36 -5.59
N ARG A 204 4.09 14.58 -6.67
CA ARG A 204 2.91 14.44 -7.53
C ARG A 204 2.05 13.28 -7.04
N PRO A 205 0.72 13.48 -6.92
CA PRO A 205 -0.19 12.39 -6.57
C PRO A 205 -0.09 11.23 -7.56
N SER A 206 0.27 10.07 -7.05
CA SER A 206 0.47 8.82 -7.79
C SER A 206 0.11 7.62 -6.91
N PHE A 207 0.69 6.47 -7.17
CA PHE A 207 0.63 5.26 -6.34
C PHE A 207 2.01 4.90 -5.80
N PRO A 208 2.64 5.74 -4.94
CA PRO A 208 3.91 5.40 -4.33
C PRO A 208 3.77 4.21 -3.37
N GLY A 209 4.89 3.60 -3.01
CA GLY A 209 4.90 2.52 -2.01
C GLY A 209 5.35 1.17 -2.57
N SER A 210 6.05 1.16 -3.71
CA SER A 210 6.78 -0.01 -4.20
C SER A 210 8.28 0.21 -4.01
N PHE A 211 8.90 -0.67 -3.22
CA PHE A 211 10.30 -0.60 -2.82
C PHE A 211 10.97 -1.96 -2.99
N ALA A 212 12.23 -1.93 -3.44
CA ALA A 212 13.13 -3.06 -3.35
C ALA A 212 14.28 -2.75 -2.39
N VAL A 213 14.67 -3.71 -1.58
CA VAL A 213 15.85 -3.67 -0.73
C VAL A 213 16.80 -4.74 -1.22
N VAL A 214 18.02 -4.37 -1.57
CA VAL A 214 18.99 -5.27 -2.18
C VAL A 214 20.33 -5.16 -1.49
N LYS A 215 21.05 -6.29 -1.41
CA LYS A 215 22.39 -6.34 -0.88
C LYS A 215 23.39 -6.20 -2.01
N GLY A 216 24.39 -5.34 -1.83
CA GLY A 216 25.44 -5.11 -2.82
C GLY A 216 25.16 -3.95 -3.77
N ASN A 217 25.98 -3.85 -4.81
CA ASN A 217 25.95 -2.76 -5.78
C ASN A 217 25.34 -3.20 -7.11
N PRO A 218 24.66 -2.31 -7.83
CA PRO A 218 24.15 -2.61 -9.15
C PRO A 218 25.28 -2.75 -10.19
N VAL A 219 25.02 -3.53 -11.21
CA VAL A 219 25.75 -3.43 -12.49
C VAL A 219 25.13 -2.26 -13.24
N LYS A 220 25.95 -1.30 -13.65
CA LYS A 220 25.50 -0.14 -14.42
C LYS A 220 25.84 -0.33 -15.89
N VAL A 221 24.83 -0.20 -16.73
CA VAL A 221 24.96 -0.24 -18.20
C VAL A 221 24.46 1.07 -18.77
N GLN A 222 25.22 1.64 -19.69
CA GLN A 222 24.84 2.86 -20.41
C GLN A 222 24.54 2.52 -21.86
N SER A 223 23.34 2.85 -22.32
CA SER A 223 22.89 2.62 -23.70
C SER A 223 21.90 3.73 -24.10
N GLU A 224 22.01 4.25 -25.32
CA GLU A 224 21.09 5.25 -25.91
C GLU A 224 20.87 6.49 -24.99
N GLY A 225 21.91 6.93 -24.28
CA GLY A 225 21.82 8.05 -23.35
C GLY A 225 21.18 7.71 -21.99
N VAL A 226 20.74 6.47 -21.78
CA VAL A 226 20.14 5.97 -20.56
C VAL A 226 21.15 5.18 -19.75
N THR A 227 21.23 5.45 -18.43
CA THR A 227 22.01 4.65 -17.50
C THR A 227 21.07 3.73 -16.71
N THR A 228 21.17 2.42 -16.96
CA THR A 228 20.39 1.40 -16.26
C THR A 228 21.19 0.81 -15.12
N SER A 229 20.60 0.76 -13.91
CA SER A 229 21.16 0.08 -12.73
C SER A 229 20.47 -1.24 -12.53
N LEU A 230 21.20 -2.34 -12.64
CA LEU A 230 20.68 -3.69 -12.64
C LEU A 230 21.15 -4.44 -11.38
N TYR A 231 20.21 -4.99 -10.64
CA TYR A 231 20.45 -5.74 -9.42
C TYR A 231 20.10 -7.22 -9.65
N PHE A 232 21.11 -8.09 -9.63
CA PHE A 232 20.94 -9.51 -9.85
C PHE A 232 21.23 -10.31 -8.57
N ARG A 233 20.59 -11.47 -8.49
CA ARG A 233 20.93 -12.48 -7.48
C ARG A 233 21.72 -13.60 -8.15
N GLY A 234 22.95 -13.84 -7.66
CA GLY A 234 23.77 -14.98 -8.11
C GLY A 234 24.29 -14.85 -9.54
N ALA A 235 24.23 -15.95 -10.28
CA ALA A 235 24.90 -16.12 -11.59
C ALA A 235 24.29 -15.30 -12.76
N GLU A 236 23.16 -14.64 -12.55
CA GLU A 236 22.44 -13.91 -13.59
C GLU A 236 23.10 -12.58 -13.97
N ALA A 237 24.11 -12.16 -13.22
CA ALA A 237 24.85 -10.92 -13.49
C ALA A 237 25.50 -10.88 -14.90
N GLY A 238 25.77 -12.05 -15.50
CA GLY A 238 26.26 -12.16 -16.88
C GLY A 238 25.28 -11.63 -17.94
N MET A 239 24.00 -11.51 -17.63
CA MET A 239 22.97 -10.97 -18.52
C MET A 239 22.84 -9.45 -18.42
N ALA A 240 23.57 -8.79 -17.49
CA ALA A 240 23.41 -7.36 -17.19
C ALA A 240 23.60 -6.49 -18.44
N GLN A 241 24.62 -6.77 -19.25
CA GLN A 241 24.91 -5.98 -20.47
C GLN A 241 23.71 -6.04 -21.42
N HIS A 242 23.20 -7.22 -21.72
CA HIS A 242 22.07 -7.40 -22.62
C HIS A 242 20.81 -6.67 -22.10
N TYR A 243 20.41 -6.88 -20.84
CA TYR A 243 19.23 -6.21 -20.29
C TYR A 243 19.39 -4.69 -20.24
N GLY A 244 20.59 -4.20 -19.92
CA GLY A 244 20.85 -2.77 -19.91
C GLY A 244 20.77 -2.11 -21.26
N GLU A 245 21.29 -2.78 -22.30
CA GLU A 245 21.22 -2.31 -23.69
C GLU A 245 19.79 -2.29 -24.22
N GLU A 246 19.02 -3.37 -24.01
CA GLU A 246 17.62 -3.41 -24.43
C GLU A 246 16.78 -2.37 -23.70
N THR A 247 16.97 -2.20 -22.38
CA THR A 247 16.29 -1.13 -21.62
C THR A 247 16.60 0.24 -22.18
N GLY A 248 17.86 0.52 -22.55
CA GLY A 248 18.24 1.79 -23.16
C GLY A 248 17.54 2.05 -24.48
N LYS A 249 17.48 1.04 -25.37
CA LYS A 249 16.77 1.13 -26.65
C LYS A 249 15.28 1.37 -26.49
N GLU A 250 14.62 0.61 -25.59
CA GLU A 250 13.20 0.77 -25.30
C GLU A 250 12.88 2.15 -24.73
N MET A 251 13.66 2.63 -23.77
CA MET A 251 13.50 3.95 -23.18
C MET A 251 13.70 5.06 -24.20
N SER A 252 14.71 4.94 -25.08
CA SER A 252 14.96 5.90 -26.16
C SER A 252 13.79 5.94 -27.15
N TYR A 253 13.26 4.77 -27.53
CA TYR A 253 12.09 4.66 -28.40
C TYR A 253 10.85 5.33 -27.80
N PHE A 254 10.50 5.02 -26.54
CA PHE A 254 9.34 5.62 -25.87
C PHE A 254 9.53 7.13 -25.65
N THR A 255 10.76 7.58 -25.36
CA THR A 255 11.08 8.99 -25.27
C THR A 255 10.81 9.72 -26.59
N GLY A 256 11.20 9.11 -27.70
CA GLY A 256 10.94 9.66 -29.03
C GLY A 256 9.46 9.74 -29.39
N MET A 257 8.66 8.73 -28.93
CA MET A 257 7.23 8.68 -29.22
C MET A 257 6.37 9.61 -28.34
N PHE A 258 6.65 9.66 -27.04
CA PHE A 258 5.77 10.30 -26.09
C PHE A 258 6.33 11.59 -25.51
N GLY A 259 7.58 11.91 -25.79
CA GLY A 259 8.32 12.94 -25.12
C GLY A 259 8.46 12.62 -23.63
N LEU A 260 9.62 12.77 -23.08
CA LEU A 260 9.78 12.68 -21.63
C LEU A 260 9.95 14.09 -21.08
N ASP A 261 9.04 14.49 -20.21
CA ASP A 261 9.28 15.62 -19.32
C ASP A 261 10.41 15.20 -18.36
N ASP A 262 11.57 15.82 -18.45
CA ASP A 262 12.75 15.58 -17.60
C ASP A 262 12.42 15.47 -16.10
N ARG A 263 11.31 16.09 -15.70
CA ARG A 263 10.77 16.06 -14.34
C ARG A 263 10.00 14.77 -14.01
N GLN A 264 9.66 13.94 -15.00
CA GLN A 264 8.93 12.68 -14.79
C GLN A 264 9.86 11.47 -14.72
N ILE A 265 11.07 11.59 -15.25
CA ILE A 265 12.09 10.55 -15.21
C ILE A 265 13.07 10.83 -14.08
N GLY A 266 12.61 11.29 -13.01
CA GLY A 266 13.38 11.33 -11.77
C GLY A 266 13.59 9.96 -11.19
N VAL A 267 14.19 9.08 -12.01
CA VAL A 267 14.12 7.91 -11.65
C VAL A 267 15.16 6.97 -11.51
N TRP A 268 15.90 6.74 -12.30
CA TRP A 268 16.89 5.70 -12.35
C TRP A 268 18.27 6.35 -12.57
N ARG A 269 18.77 7.07 -11.59
CA ARG A 269 20.15 7.50 -11.51
C ARG A 269 20.93 6.60 -10.59
#